data_0031116c19ed226f1890d1809333a2f0
#
_entry.id   0031116c19ed226f1890d1809333a2f0
#
_cell.length_a   1.000
_cell.length_b   1.000
_cell.length_c   1.000
_cell.angle_alpha   90.00
_cell.angle_beta   90.00
_cell.angle_gamma   90.00
#
_symmetry.space_group_name_H-M   'P 1'
#
loop_
_entity.id
_entity.type
_entity.pdbx_description
1 polymer ?
#
loop_
_entity_poly.entity_id
_entity_poly.type
_entity_poly.pdbx_seq_one_letter_code
_entity_poly.pdbx_strand_id
1 'polypeptide(L)' 'MIKLKDILNERIPKWPRINMGFGEAQDYSNMMIKKSEEVFKSTRAGDMGKAKKAVKDMEEIVTQIKRVLGI' A
#
# COMPACT_ATOMS: atom_id res chain seq x y z
N MET A 1 -16.85 14.42 -17.97
CA MET A 1 -16.92 13.31 -17.04
C MET A 1 -15.65 13.21 -16.22
N ILE A 2 -15.80 13.08 -14.95
CA ILE A 2 -14.65 12.95 -14.08
C ILE A 2 -14.19 11.51 -14.08
N LYS A 3 -12.94 11.34 -14.36
CA LYS A 3 -12.37 10.00 -14.36
C LYS A 3 -11.82 9.68 -13.00
N LEU A 4 -11.89 8.43 -12.67
CA LEU A 4 -11.32 7.94 -11.43
C LEU A 4 -9.86 8.32 -11.30
N LYS A 5 -9.19 8.25 -12.40
CA LYS A 5 -7.79 8.59 -12.50
C LYS A 5 -7.53 10.04 -12.08
N ASP A 6 -8.39 10.95 -12.48
CA ASP A 6 -8.24 12.37 -12.13
C ASP A 6 -8.43 12.57 -10.64
N ILE A 7 -9.36 11.86 -10.06
CA ILE A 7 -9.60 11.95 -8.62
C ILE A 7 -8.40 11.47 -7.85
N LEU A 8 -7.81 10.38 -8.28
CA LEU A 8 -6.64 9.83 -7.62
C LEU A 8 -5.45 10.78 -7.75
N ASN A 9 -5.28 11.37 -8.90
CA ASN A 9 -4.19 12.31 -9.11
C ASN A 9 -4.32 13.55 -8.24
N GLU A 10 -5.52 13.99 -8.01
CA GLU A 10 -5.73 15.14 -7.15
C GLU A 10 -5.39 14.84 -5.71
N ARG A 11 -5.71 13.68 -5.25
CA ARG A 11 -5.47 13.32 -3.86
C ARG A 11 -4.02 12.98 -3.60
N ILE A 12 -3.47 12.13 -4.41
CA ILE A 12 -2.14 11.60 -4.18
C ILE A 12 -1.06 12.66 -4.30
N PRO A 13 -1.02 13.46 -5.35
CA PRO A 13 0.05 14.45 -5.48
C PRO A 13 0.07 15.51 -4.40
N LYS A 14 -1.10 15.87 -3.89
CA LYS A 14 -1.15 16.92 -2.88
C LYS A 14 -0.59 16.46 -1.54
N TRP A 15 -0.86 15.23 -1.20
CA TRP A 15 -0.43 14.71 0.09
C TRP A 15 1.06 14.66 0.24
N PRO A 16 1.80 14.09 -0.71
CA PRO A 16 3.24 13.96 -0.56
C PRO A 16 3.95 15.29 -0.43
N ARG A 17 3.48 16.27 -1.14
CA ARG A 17 4.17 17.55 -1.14
C ARG A 17 4.00 18.33 0.13
N ILE A 18 2.93 18.08 0.83
CA ILE A 18 2.63 18.84 2.02
C ILE A 18 3.36 18.31 3.23
N ASN A 19 3.49 17.01 3.33
CA ASN A 19 4.00 16.39 4.53
C ASN A 19 5.22 15.55 4.28
N MET A 20 6.36 16.14 4.54
CA MET A 20 7.61 15.41 4.38
C MET A 20 7.73 14.26 5.37
N GLY A 21 7.15 14.40 6.54
CA GLY A 21 7.19 13.35 7.53
C GLY A 21 6.45 12.09 7.12
N PHE A 22 5.62 12.19 6.11
CA PHE A 22 4.85 11.05 5.66
C PHE A 22 5.50 10.30 4.49
N GLY A 23 6.71 10.68 4.12
CA GLY A 23 7.41 9.99 3.06
C GLY A 23 7.57 8.50 3.34
N GLU A 24 7.92 8.15 4.57
CA GLU A 24 8.06 6.75 4.94
C GLU A 24 6.72 6.00 4.85
N ALA A 25 5.66 6.64 5.29
CA ALA A 25 4.34 6.01 5.20
C ALA A 25 3.96 5.75 3.75
N GLN A 26 4.33 6.65 2.85
CA GLN A 26 4.06 6.46 1.44
C GLN A 26 4.87 5.32 0.85
N ASP A 27 6.12 5.19 1.26
CA ASP A 27 6.94 4.09 0.80
C ASP A 27 6.35 2.76 1.25
N TYR A 28 5.91 2.70 2.50
CA TYR A 28 5.26 1.50 2.99
C TYR A 28 3.94 1.23 2.27
N SER A 29 3.21 2.29 1.95
CA SER A 29 1.96 2.14 1.20
C SER A 29 2.21 1.55 -0.18
N ASN A 30 3.28 2.00 -0.84
CA ASN A 30 3.66 1.43 -2.14
C ASN A 30 4.02 -0.04 -2.01
N MET A 31 4.71 -0.39 -0.95
CA MET A 31 5.04 -1.78 -0.68
C MET A 31 3.78 -2.61 -0.46
N MET A 32 2.79 -2.04 0.23
CA MET A 32 1.52 -2.72 0.43
C MET A 32 0.80 -2.98 -0.87
N ILE A 33 0.84 -2.02 -1.79
CA ILE A 33 0.22 -2.22 -3.09
C ILE A 33 0.86 -3.39 -3.80
N LYS A 34 2.17 -3.47 -3.77
CA LYS A 34 2.88 -4.58 -4.40
C LYS A 34 2.53 -5.90 -3.76
N LYS A 35 2.45 -5.92 -2.43
CA LYS A 35 2.11 -7.15 -1.73
C LYS A 35 0.66 -7.56 -1.99
N SER A 36 -0.24 -6.59 -2.10
CA SER A 36 -1.62 -6.92 -2.41
C SER A 36 -1.73 -7.52 -3.81
N GLU A 37 -0.92 -7.06 -4.75
CA GLU A 37 -0.87 -7.67 -6.07
C GLU A 37 -0.35 -9.10 -6.01
N GLU A 38 0.63 -9.34 -5.15
CA GLU A 38 1.14 -10.71 -4.97
C GLU A 38 0.06 -11.62 -4.40
N VAL A 39 -0.72 -11.13 -3.45
CA VAL A 39 -1.83 -11.91 -2.92
C VAL A 39 -2.81 -12.24 -4.04
N PHE A 40 -3.16 -11.25 -4.82
CA PHE A 40 -4.11 -11.43 -5.92
C PHE A 40 -3.61 -12.47 -6.91
N LYS A 41 -2.36 -12.35 -7.33
CA LYS A 41 -1.78 -13.27 -8.29
C LYS A 41 -1.65 -14.67 -7.72
N SER A 42 -1.23 -14.77 -6.47
CA SER A 42 -1.06 -16.05 -5.81
C SER A 42 -2.37 -16.80 -5.65
N THR A 43 -3.42 -16.07 -5.27
CA THR A 43 -4.72 -16.71 -5.12
C THR A 43 -5.28 -17.16 -6.46
N ARG A 44 -5.06 -16.38 -7.50
CA ARG A 44 -5.50 -16.78 -8.82
C ARG A 44 -4.77 -18.03 -9.32
N ALA A 45 -3.51 -18.14 -8.96
CA ALA A 45 -2.71 -19.31 -9.33
C ALA A 45 -2.94 -20.49 -8.40
N GLY A 46 -3.69 -20.29 -7.33
CA GLY A 46 -3.91 -21.36 -6.36
C GLY A 46 -2.76 -21.58 -5.41
N ASP A 47 -1.82 -20.64 -5.33
CA ASP A 47 -0.67 -20.77 -4.46
C ASP A 47 -0.95 -20.12 -3.10
N MET A 48 -1.55 -20.91 -2.24
CA MET A 48 -1.95 -20.41 -0.92
C MET A 48 -0.76 -20.08 -0.03
N GLY A 49 0.35 -20.80 -0.21
CA GLY A 49 1.54 -20.53 0.57
C GLY A 49 2.10 -19.13 0.33
N LYS A 50 2.18 -18.75 -0.93
CA LYS A 50 2.64 -17.41 -1.28
C LYS A 50 1.64 -16.34 -0.84
N ALA A 51 0.36 -16.64 -0.99
CA ALA A 51 -0.67 -15.70 -0.56
C ALA A 51 -0.57 -15.43 0.94
N LYS A 52 -0.40 -16.46 1.74
CA LYS A 52 -0.28 -16.30 3.18
C LYS A 52 0.96 -15.51 3.56
N LYS A 53 2.06 -15.77 2.88
CA LYS A 53 3.29 -15.04 3.14
C LYS A 53 3.13 -13.57 2.81
N ALA A 54 2.50 -13.26 1.69
CA ALA A 54 2.28 -11.88 1.30
C ALA A 54 1.38 -11.16 2.31
N VAL A 55 0.37 -11.84 2.82
CA VAL A 55 -0.50 -11.27 3.84
C VAL A 55 0.28 -10.95 5.12
N LYS A 56 1.17 -11.84 5.53
CA LYS A 56 2.01 -11.58 6.70
C LYS A 56 2.88 -10.36 6.47
N ASP A 57 3.45 -10.23 5.30
CA ASP A 57 4.27 -9.07 4.97
C ASP A 57 3.44 -7.80 5.04
N MET A 58 2.20 -7.86 4.55
CA MET A 58 1.30 -6.71 4.63
C MET A 58 1.02 -6.30 6.07
N GLU A 59 0.85 -7.27 6.96
CA GLU A 59 0.63 -6.97 8.36
C GLU A 59 1.80 -6.24 8.99
N GLU A 60 3.00 -6.67 8.65
CA GLU A 60 4.20 -5.99 9.14
C GLU A 60 4.28 -4.56 8.60
N ILE A 61 3.93 -4.39 7.33
CA ILE A 61 3.94 -3.07 6.72
C ILE A 61 2.93 -2.16 7.42
N VAL A 62 1.75 -2.67 7.71
CA VAL A 62 0.74 -1.90 8.43
C VAL A 62 1.26 -1.47 9.80
N THR A 63 1.96 -2.35 10.47
CA THR A 63 2.56 -2.02 11.77
C THR A 63 3.54 -0.86 11.64
N GLN A 64 4.36 -0.89 10.60
CA GLN A 64 5.32 0.20 10.37
C GLN A 64 4.61 1.50 10.04
N ILE A 65 3.57 1.43 9.25
CA ILE A 65 2.78 2.63 8.92
C ILE A 65 2.20 3.24 10.18
N LYS A 66 1.67 2.41 11.07
CA LYS A 66 1.13 2.89 12.32
C LYS A 66 2.18 3.61 13.16
N ARG A 67 3.39 3.07 13.18
CA ARG A 67 4.48 3.70 13.93
C ARG A 67 4.81 5.07 13.35
N VAL A 68 4.89 5.15 12.04
CA VAL A 68 5.19 6.42 11.38
C VAL A 68 4.11 7.45 11.64
N LEU A 69 2.86 7.02 11.63
CA LEU A 69 1.74 7.92 11.85
C LEU A 69 1.44 8.17 13.32
N GLY A 70 2.02 7.41 14.22
CA GLY A 70 1.81 7.59 15.66
C GLY A 70 0.47 7.10 16.16
N ILE A 71 -0.05 6.08 15.56
CA ILE A 71 -1.34 5.53 15.99
C ILE A 71 -1.20 4.10 16.46
#